data_f7e0e09c7d7b931fd32fe83dcd67808e
#
_entry.id   f7e0e09c7d7b931fd32fe83dcd67808e
#
_cell.length_a   1.000
_cell.length_b   1.000
_cell.length_c   1.000
_cell.angle_alpha   90.00
_cell.angle_beta   90.00
_cell.angle_gamma   90.00
#
_symmetry.space_group_name_H-M   'P 1'
#
loop_
_entity.id
_entity.type
_entity.pdbx_description
1 polymer ?
#
loop_
_entity_poly.entity_id
_entity_poly.type
_entity_poly.pdbx_seq_one_letter_code
_entity_poly.pdbx_strand_id
1 'polypeptide(L)'
;ESYMHMPKGHPHQVPGMPKHGHGGGGPRPDKSGGRKWLPRLIAWELTRSCNLDCIHCRAAARFGPYPNELTTEECFKFLDNVASFSDPIMIMTGGEPMLRDDIWDIAKYGTKLGLRMVMAPCGFLVTEETAQMMLDSGIKRVSFSIDGATEESHDNFRRVKGAFASVMQAIESANKVGLEFQVNTTITKHNLEELPQILDLVIKLGAKAHHPFLLVPTGRGANLKDQEISPEAYEKTLTWFYEMRDKVPIQFKPTCA
;
A
#
# COMPACT_ATOMS: atom_id res chain seq x y z
N GLU A 1 2.64 6.02 -33.35
CA GLU A 1 1.39 6.73 -32.98
C GLU A 1 0.28 5.70 -32.72
N SER A 2 0.38 4.99 -31.60
CA SER A 2 -0.66 4.06 -31.12
C SER A 2 -0.72 4.21 -29.60
N TYR A 3 -1.25 5.35 -29.14
CA TYR A 3 -1.43 5.61 -27.71
C TYR A 3 -2.91 5.53 -27.33
N MET A 4 -3.21 4.64 -26.40
CA MET A 4 -4.44 4.53 -25.61
C MET A 4 -5.75 4.81 -26.39
N HIS A 5 -6.25 3.82 -27.11
CA HIS A 5 -7.67 3.77 -27.43
C HIS A 5 -8.40 3.29 -26.19
N MET A 6 -8.84 4.26 -25.37
CA MET A 6 -9.71 3.96 -24.24
C MET A 6 -11.12 3.64 -24.75
N PRO A 7 -11.77 2.58 -24.27
CA PRO A 7 -13.17 2.35 -24.59
C PRO A 7 -14.02 3.49 -24.01
N LYS A 8 -14.83 4.13 -24.85
CA LYS A 8 -15.85 5.07 -24.43
C LYS A 8 -16.97 4.29 -23.73
N GLY A 9 -16.76 4.01 -22.42
CA GLY A 9 -17.78 3.41 -21.58
C GLY A 9 -18.79 4.42 -21.11
N HIS A 10 -20.08 4.10 -21.20
CA HIS A 10 -21.16 4.90 -20.65
C HIS A 10 -21.09 4.96 -19.13
N PRO A 11 -21.40 6.09 -18.49
CA PRO A 11 -21.36 6.23 -17.03
C PRO A 11 -22.51 5.41 -16.41
N HIS A 12 -22.19 4.32 -15.71
CA HIS A 12 -23.12 3.71 -14.78
C HIS A 12 -23.15 4.55 -13.50
N GLN A 13 -24.25 5.28 -13.28
CA GLN A 13 -24.52 5.90 -12.00
C GLN A 13 -24.78 4.79 -10.97
N VAL A 14 -23.89 4.66 -10.00
CA VAL A 14 -24.06 3.78 -8.83
C VAL A 14 -24.73 4.61 -7.73
N PRO A 15 -25.97 4.32 -7.29
CA PRO A 15 -26.61 5.03 -6.19
C PRO A 15 -25.92 4.69 -4.87
N GLY A 16 -25.54 5.69 -4.09
CA GLY A 16 -25.11 5.50 -2.71
C GLY A 16 -23.62 5.72 -2.41
N MET A 17 -22.84 6.34 -3.29
CA MET A 17 -21.47 6.72 -2.96
C MET A 17 -21.42 7.81 -1.89
N PRO A 18 -20.67 7.64 -0.78
CA PRO A 18 -20.40 8.74 0.13
C PRO A 18 -19.58 9.80 -0.60
N LYS A 19 -20.03 11.05 -0.57
CA LYS A 19 -19.26 12.19 -1.07
C LYS A 19 -17.94 12.25 -0.31
N HIS A 20 -16.83 11.91 -0.96
CA HIS A 20 -15.51 12.03 -0.38
C HIS A 20 -15.19 13.51 -0.16
N GLY A 21 -15.29 13.96 1.09
CA GLY A 21 -14.85 15.27 1.48
C GLY A 21 -13.34 15.40 1.20
N HIS A 22 -12.95 16.39 0.42
CA HIS A 22 -11.57 16.78 0.25
C HIS A 22 -11.00 17.20 1.61
N GLY A 23 -10.38 16.29 2.33
CA GLY A 23 -9.63 16.60 3.53
C GLY A 23 -8.35 17.35 3.17
N GLY A 24 -8.49 18.64 2.86
CA GLY A 24 -7.32 19.52 2.74
C GLY A 24 -6.46 19.43 3.99
N GLY A 25 -5.12 19.38 3.82
CA GLY A 25 -4.13 19.17 4.87
C GLY A 25 -4.00 20.32 5.88
N GLY A 26 -5.12 20.80 6.46
CA GLY A 26 -5.11 21.79 7.53
C GLY A 26 -4.68 21.21 8.90
N PRO A 27 -4.23 22.06 9.84
CA PRO A 27 -3.86 21.64 11.19
C PRO A 27 -5.06 20.97 11.87
N ARG A 28 -4.81 19.82 12.54
CA ARG A 28 -5.79 19.15 13.39
C ARG A 28 -5.71 19.68 14.82
N PRO A 29 -6.82 19.67 15.60
CA PRO A 29 -6.72 19.85 17.04
C PRO A 29 -5.87 18.72 17.63
N ASP A 30 -4.93 19.07 18.51
CA ASP A 30 -4.25 18.11 19.36
C ASP A 30 -5.18 17.63 20.49
N LYS A 31 -4.74 16.67 21.31
CA LYS A 31 -5.52 16.17 22.44
C LYS A 31 -5.81 17.22 23.51
N SER A 32 -5.12 18.37 23.48
CA SER A 32 -5.34 19.53 24.36
C SER A 32 -6.25 20.60 23.73
N GLY A 33 -6.75 20.38 22.51
CA GLY A 33 -7.61 21.33 21.78
C GLY A 33 -6.87 22.40 20.98
N GLY A 34 -5.53 22.43 21.01
CA GLY A 34 -4.71 23.31 20.20
C GLY A 34 -4.61 22.84 18.75
N ARG A 35 -4.46 23.76 17.80
CA ARG A 35 -4.21 23.43 16.39
C ARG A 35 -2.71 23.27 16.16
N LYS A 36 -2.25 22.02 15.99
CA LYS A 36 -0.86 21.67 15.67
C LYS A 36 -0.78 20.88 14.38
N TRP A 37 0.36 20.93 13.72
CA TRP A 37 0.69 20.05 12.60
C TRP A 37 1.04 18.67 13.15
N LEU A 38 0.05 17.80 13.29
CA LEU A 38 0.21 16.42 13.76
C LEU A 38 0.29 15.45 12.59
N PRO A 39 1.09 14.39 12.69
CA PRO A 39 1.12 13.35 11.67
C PRO A 39 -0.25 12.72 11.49
N ARG A 40 -0.69 12.59 10.25
CA ARG A 40 -1.93 11.88 9.90
C ARG A 40 -1.67 10.41 9.60
N LEU A 41 -0.45 10.11 9.21
CA LEU A 41 0.00 8.81 8.81
C LEU A 41 1.48 8.69 9.17
N ILE A 42 1.87 7.54 9.70
CA ILE A 42 3.26 7.15 9.95
C ILE A 42 3.49 5.83 9.22
N ALA A 43 4.36 5.85 8.20
CA ALA A 43 4.88 4.62 7.60
C ALA A 43 6.08 4.18 8.42
N TRP A 44 5.92 3.10 9.16
CA TRP A 44 6.92 2.60 10.10
C TRP A 44 7.61 1.36 9.54
N GLU A 45 8.86 1.51 9.16
CA GLU A 45 9.73 0.40 8.73
C GLU A 45 10.21 -0.38 9.96
N LEU A 46 9.48 -1.42 10.32
CA LEU A 46 9.71 -2.26 11.50
C LEU A 46 10.91 -3.19 11.36
N THR A 47 11.19 -3.59 10.13
CA THR A 47 12.33 -4.45 9.77
C THR A 47 12.84 -4.12 8.38
N ARG A 48 14.11 -4.36 8.13
CA ARG A 48 14.70 -4.31 6.80
C ARG A 48 14.77 -5.69 6.14
N SER A 49 14.48 -6.77 6.89
CA SER A 49 14.42 -8.13 6.35
C SER A 49 13.25 -8.26 5.37
N CYS A 50 13.51 -8.86 4.21
CA CYS A 50 12.51 -9.14 3.19
C CYS A 50 12.85 -10.40 2.43
N ASN A 51 11.83 -11.17 2.07
CA ASN A 51 11.94 -12.36 1.22
C ASN A 51 11.79 -12.05 -0.27
N LEU A 52 11.66 -10.78 -0.65
CA LEU A 52 11.62 -10.30 -2.03
C LEU A 52 12.88 -9.47 -2.39
N ASP A 53 13.17 -9.40 -3.68
CA ASP A 53 14.27 -8.58 -4.24
C ASP A 53 13.78 -7.59 -5.32
N CYS A 54 12.64 -6.95 -5.07
CA CYS A 54 12.00 -6.02 -6.00
C CYS A 54 12.97 -4.96 -6.54
N ILE A 55 12.95 -4.72 -7.87
CA ILE A 55 13.88 -3.79 -8.52
C ILE A 55 13.70 -2.35 -8.08
N HIS A 56 12.48 -1.96 -7.69
CA HIS A 56 12.10 -0.60 -7.28
C HIS A 56 12.11 -0.39 -5.76
N CYS A 57 12.61 -1.37 -4.97
CA CYS A 57 12.52 -1.32 -3.52
C CYS A 57 13.20 -0.06 -2.94
N ARG A 58 12.40 0.84 -2.38
CA ARG A 58 12.84 2.10 -1.77
C ARG A 58 13.79 1.85 -0.57
N ALA A 59 13.48 0.86 0.25
CA ALA A 59 14.29 0.50 1.42
C ALA A 59 15.55 -0.31 1.07
N ALA A 60 15.71 -0.73 -0.19
CA ALA A 60 16.74 -1.69 -0.61
C ALA A 60 16.82 -2.92 0.31
N ALA A 61 15.66 -3.37 0.78
CA ALA A 61 15.51 -4.48 1.72
C ALA A 61 16.06 -5.78 1.14
N ARG A 62 16.63 -6.63 1.99
CA ARG A 62 17.17 -7.96 1.66
C ARG A 62 16.84 -8.93 2.79
N PHE A 63 17.05 -10.21 2.58
CA PHE A 63 16.91 -11.18 3.64
C PHE A 63 17.95 -10.91 4.75
N GLY A 64 17.44 -10.75 6.01
CA GLY A 64 18.27 -10.43 7.17
C GLY A 64 19.04 -11.62 7.74
N PRO A 65 19.43 -11.57 9.02
CA PRO A 65 19.02 -10.56 10.00
C PRO A 65 19.77 -9.21 9.88
N TYR A 66 19.12 -8.15 10.37
CA TYR A 66 19.74 -6.83 10.46
C TYR A 66 20.02 -6.47 11.93
N PRO A 67 21.25 -6.04 12.26
CA PRO A 67 21.57 -5.56 13.59
C PRO A 67 20.86 -4.22 13.88
N ASN A 68 20.62 -3.97 15.17
CA ASN A 68 20.08 -2.71 15.66
C ASN A 68 18.63 -2.38 15.19
N GLU A 69 17.83 -3.38 14.88
CA GLU A 69 16.38 -3.21 14.78
C GLU A 69 15.82 -3.01 16.19
N LEU A 70 14.73 -2.23 16.30
CA LEU A 70 14.10 -2.00 17.60
C LEU A 70 13.64 -3.30 18.25
N THR A 71 13.87 -3.45 19.54
CA THR A 71 13.27 -4.52 20.35
C THR A 71 11.77 -4.32 20.50
N THR A 72 11.06 -5.34 20.96
CA THR A 72 9.61 -5.26 21.21
C THR A 72 9.28 -4.12 22.19
N GLU A 73 10.06 -3.99 23.27
CA GLU A 73 9.88 -2.94 24.30
C GLU A 73 10.12 -1.54 23.73
N GLU A 74 11.11 -1.39 22.85
CA GLU A 74 11.36 -0.13 22.17
C GLU A 74 10.24 0.22 21.17
N CYS A 75 9.68 -0.78 20.49
CA CYS A 75 8.50 -0.63 19.65
C CYS A 75 7.29 -0.15 20.47
N PHE A 76 7.06 -0.73 21.65
CA PHE A 76 5.98 -0.30 22.54
C PHE A 76 6.18 1.14 23.03
N LYS A 77 7.39 1.50 23.46
CA LYS A 77 7.71 2.90 23.85
C LYS A 77 7.49 3.89 22.72
N PHE A 78 7.83 3.50 21.49
CA PHE A 78 7.55 4.33 20.31
C PHE A 78 6.05 4.53 20.11
N LEU A 79 5.24 3.49 20.21
CA LEU A 79 3.78 3.56 20.10
C LEU A 79 3.17 4.40 21.24
N ASP A 80 3.62 4.24 22.48
CA ASP A 80 3.22 5.09 23.62
C ASP A 80 3.50 6.57 23.35
N ASN A 81 4.69 6.87 22.85
CA ASN A 81 5.07 8.22 22.50
C ASN A 81 4.14 8.81 21.43
N VAL A 82 3.92 8.11 20.34
CA VAL A 82 3.01 8.54 19.25
C VAL A 82 1.60 8.75 19.81
N ALA A 83 1.07 7.79 20.56
CA ALA A 83 -0.29 7.84 21.11
C ALA A 83 -0.47 8.97 22.14
N SER A 84 0.61 9.45 22.77
CA SER A 84 0.56 10.55 23.75
C SER A 84 0.17 11.90 23.14
N PHE A 85 0.50 12.15 21.87
CA PHE A 85 0.27 13.43 21.22
C PHE A 85 -0.60 13.37 19.95
N SER A 86 -0.73 12.22 19.30
CA SER A 86 -1.44 12.08 18.03
C SER A 86 -2.14 10.72 17.90
N ASP A 87 -3.00 10.61 16.88
CA ASP A 87 -3.74 9.38 16.50
C ASP A 87 -3.59 9.07 15.01
N PRO A 88 -2.36 8.96 14.48
CA PRO A 88 -2.13 8.71 13.07
C PRO A 88 -2.56 7.30 12.66
N ILE A 89 -2.73 7.11 11.34
CA ILE A 89 -2.73 5.76 10.77
C ILE A 89 -1.28 5.24 10.85
N MET A 90 -1.09 4.12 11.56
CA MET A 90 0.21 3.45 11.67
C MET A 90 0.31 2.38 10.59
N ILE A 91 1.13 2.61 9.57
CA ILE A 91 1.42 1.60 8.54
C ILE A 91 2.62 0.78 8.96
N MET A 92 2.37 -0.45 9.39
CA MET A 92 3.41 -1.44 9.69
C MET A 92 3.97 -1.96 8.37
N THR A 93 5.21 -1.60 8.08
CA THR A 93 5.89 -1.90 6.82
C THR A 93 7.38 -2.14 7.05
N GLY A 94 8.20 -2.01 6.02
CA GLY A 94 9.64 -2.16 6.10
C GLY A 94 10.17 -2.91 4.88
N GLY A 95 10.88 -4.01 5.12
CA GLY A 95 11.01 -5.11 4.18
C GLY A 95 9.69 -5.89 4.15
N GLU A 96 9.66 -7.06 4.80
CA GLU A 96 8.42 -7.82 5.04
C GLU A 96 8.11 -7.81 6.54
N PRO A 97 7.06 -7.09 6.99
CA PRO A 97 6.77 -6.95 8.42
C PRO A 97 6.47 -8.29 9.10
N MET A 98 5.90 -9.26 8.38
CA MET A 98 5.56 -10.59 8.91
C MET A 98 6.78 -11.48 9.18
N LEU A 99 8.00 -11.04 8.84
CA LEU A 99 9.24 -11.73 9.23
C LEU A 99 9.67 -11.41 10.67
N ARG A 100 8.98 -10.50 11.36
CA ARG A 100 9.19 -10.26 12.79
C ARG A 100 8.31 -11.19 13.61
N ASP A 101 8.91 -11.91 14.55
CA ASP A 101 8.18 -12.85 15.42
C ASP A 101 7.18 -12.14 16.36
N ASP A 102 7.49 -10.87 16.73
CA ASP A 102 6.69 -10.04 17.64
C ASP A 102 5.66 -9.14 16.95
N ILE A 103 5.46 -9.31 15.63
CA ILE A 103 4.62 -8.41 14.82
C ILE A 103 3.17 -8.30 15.34
N TRP A 104 2.63 -9.43 15.81
CA TRP A 104 1.26 -9.49 16.34
C TRP A 104 1.12 -8.78 17.68
N ASP A 105 2.14 -8.85 18.52
CA ASP A 105 2.16 -8.18 19.82
C ASP A 105 2.26 -6.67 19.63
N ILE A 106 3.09 -6.22 18.69
CA ILE A 106 3.20 -4.81 18.31
C ILE A 106 1.87 -4.28 17.77
N ALA A 107 1.20 -5.04 16.88
CA ALA A 107 -0.10 -4.66 16.33
C ALA A 107 -1.18 -4.56 17.42
N LYS A 108 -1.27 -5.56 18.30
CA LYS A 108 -2.20 -5.57 19.45
C LYS A 108 -1.96 -4.38 20.38
N TYR A 109 -0.69 -4.10 20.68
CA TYR A 109 -0.33 -2.99 21.55
C TYR A 109 -0.77 -1.65 20.98
N GLY A 110 -0.45 -1.36 19.70
CA GLY A 110 -0.90 -0.14 19.04
C GLY A 110 -2.43 -0.02 18.98
N THR A 111 -3.12 -1.13 18.71
CA THR A 111 -4.59 -1.20 18.73
C THR A 111 -5.15 -0.87 20.11
N LYS A 112 -4.55 -1.42 21.18
CA LYS A 112 -4.94 -1.14 22.57
C LYS A 112 -4.78 0.34 22.93
N LEU A 113 -3.78 1.00 22.38
CA LEU A 113 -3.58 2.46 22.54
C LEU A 113 -4.59 3.32 21.74
N GLY A 114 -5.47 2.69 20.96
CA GLY A 114 -6.46 3.38 20.11
C GLY A 114 -5.89 3.86 18.77
N LEU A 115 -4.68 3.45 18.39
CA LEU A 115 -4.10 3.77 17.09
C LEU A 115 -4.75 2.92 15.99
N ARG A 116 -4.92 3.50 14.80
CA ARG A 116 -5.39 2.76 13.63
C ARG A 116 -4.21 2.00 13.00
N MET A 117 -4.08 0.72 13.33
CA MET A 117 -3.05 -0.15 12.80
C MET A 117 -3.45 -0.70 11.43
N VAL A 118 -2.55 -0.60 10.45
CA VAL A 118 -2.65 -1.19 9.11
C VAL A 118 -1.30 -1.80 8.74
N MET A 119 -1.28 -2.77 7.82
CA MET A 119 -0.06 -3.50 7.47
C MET A 119 0.15 -3.56 5.95
N ALA A 120 1.41 -3.63 5.51
CA ALA A 120 1.78 -3.74 4.11
C ALA A 120 2.66 -4.99 3.86
N PRO A 121 2.07 -6.20 3.88
CA PRO A 121 2.81 -7.44 3.62
C PRO A 121 3.03 -7.66 2.13
N CYS A 122 4.06 -8.44 1.78
CA CYS A 122 4.36 -8.79 0.39
C CYS A 122 3.43 -9.87 -0.20
N GLY A 123 2.67 -10.58 0.64
CA GLY A 123 1.71 -11.61 0.24
C GLY A 123 2.17 -13.05 0.52
N PHE A 124 3.46 -13.37 0.45
CA PHE A 124 3.95 -14.75 0.58
C PHE A 124 3.62 -15.44 1.92
N LEU A 125 3.51 -14.68 2.99
CA LEU A 125 3.22 -15.18 4.33
C LEU A 125 1.75 -15.04 4.72
N VAL A 126 0.91 -14.55 3.80
CA VAL A 126 -0.51 -14.33 4.07
C VAL A 126 -1.29 -15.57 3.68
N THR A 127 -1.72 -16.30 4.70
CA THR A 127 -2.65 -17.42 4.65
C THR A 127 -3.97 -17.02 5.28
N GLU A 128 -4.99 -17.87 5.23
CA GLU A 128 -6.26 -17.63 5.93
C GLU A 128 -6.03 -17.51 7.44
N GLU A 129 -5.16 -18.35 8.02
CA GLU A 129 -4.78 -18.28 9.43
C GLU A 129 -4.12 -16.95 9.79
N THR A 130 -3.08 -16.53 9.04
CA THR A 130 -2.37 -15.26 9.32
C THR A 130 -3.23 -14.04 9.02
N ALA A 131 -4.14 -14.10 8.05
CA ALA A 131 -5.13 -13.05 7.81
C ALA A 131 -6.12 -12.93 8.99
N GLN A 132 -6.52 -14.06 9.61
CA GLN A 132 -7.31 -14.03 10.84
C GLN A 132 -6.50 -13.44 12.01
N MET A 133 -5.21 -13.82 12.15
CA MET A 133 -4.32 -13.22 13.16
C MET A 133 -4.17 -11.70 13.00
N MET A 134 -4.18 -11.18 11.76
CA MET A 134 -4.20 -9.74 11.49
C MET A 134 -5.46 -9.10 12.08
N LEU A 135 -6.65 -9.66 11.83
CA LEU A 135 -7.92 -9.16 12.38
C LEU A 135 -7.91 -9.21 13.91
N ASP A 136 -7.49 -10.33 14.50
CA ASP A 136 -7.43 -10.53 15.96
C ASP A 136 -6.44 -9.58 16.64
N SER A 137 -5.42 -9.14 15.90
CA SER A 137 -4.45 -8.13 16.34
C SER A 137 -4.95 -6.70 16.16
N GLY A 138 -6.14 -6.51 15.57
CA GLY A 138 -6.77 -5.22 15.35
C GLY A 138 -6.33 -4.49 14.09
N ILE A 139 -5.60 -5.16 13.17
CA ILE A 139 -5.27 -4.61 11.86
C ILE A 139 -6.57 -4.31 11.09
N LYS A 140 -6.73 -3.07 10.64
CA LYS A 140 -7.97 -2.60 10.00
C LYS A 140 -7.95 -2.76 8.49
N ARG A 141 -6.77 -2.81 7.87
CA ARG A 141 -6.60 -2.94 6.42
C ARG A 141 -5.18 -3.40 6.11
N VAL A 142 -5.04 -4.16 5.06
CA VAL A 142 -3.73 -4.50 4.49
C VAL A 142 -3.53 -3.85 3.13
N SER A 143 -2.26 -3.62 2.76
CA SER A 143 -1.87 -3.10 1.45
C SER A 143 -1.09 -4.16 0.71
N PHE A 144 -1.67 -4.72 -0.34
CA PHE A 144 -0.94 -5.58 -1.26
C PHE A 144 -0.37 -4.78 -2.43
N SER A 145 0.66 -5.31 -3.06
CA SER A 145 1.24 -4.67 -4.24
C SER A 145 0.95 -5.50 -5.49
N ILE A 146 0.41 -4.86 -6.53
CA ILE A 146 0.22 -5.44 -7.86
C ILE A 146 0.83 -4.46 -8.86
N ASP A 147 1.96 -4.85 -9.48
CA ASP A 147 2.72 -4.00 -10.41
C ASP A 147 2.66 -4.49 -11.86
N GLY A 148 1.77 -5.43 -12.17
CA GLY A 148 1.49 -5.92 -13.50
C GLY A 148 0.09 -6.52 -13.57
N ALA A 149 -0.54 -6.47 -14.73
CA ALA A 149 -1.84 -7.08 -14.96
C ALA A 149 -1.76 -8.61 -15.14
N THR A 150 -0.55 -9.13 -15.39
CA THR A 150 -0.26 -10.54 -15.59
C THR A 150 0.82 -11.03 -14.63
N GLU A 151 0.89 -12.36 -14.45
CA GLU A 151 1.95 -13.01 -13.67
C GLU A 151 3.34 -12.62 -14.20
N GLU A 152 3.53 -12.71 -15.53
CA GLU A 152 4.80 -12.39 -16.17
C GLU A 152 5.25 -10.95 -15.89
N SER A 153 4.37 -9.99 -16.10
CA SER A 153 4.67 -8.56 -15.88
C SER A 153 4.98 -8.28 -14.41
N HIS A 154 4.16 -8.79 -13.50
CA HIS A 154 4.36 -8.59 -12.07
C HIS A 154 5.63 -9.26 -11.53
N ASP A 155 5.86 -10.54 -11.87
CA ASP A 155 6.98 -11.32 -11.36
C ASP A 155 8.32 -10.78 -11.86
N ASN A 156 8.38 -10.34 -13.13
CA ASN A 156 9.58 -9.69 -13.69
C ASN A 156 9.94 -8.41 -12.93
N PHE A 157 8.94 -7.61 -12.54
CA PHE A 157 9.15 -6.39 -11.77
C PHE A 157 9.55 -6.67 -10.32
N ARG A 158 9.01 -7.71 -9.73
CA ARG A 158 9.31 -8.14 -8.35
C ARG A 158 10.56 -9.03 -8.25
N ARG A 159 11.07 -9.55 -9.39
CA ARG A 159 12.21 -10.47 -9.47
C ARG A 159 12.04 -11.76 -8.67
N VAL A 160 10.82 -12.16 -8.43
CA VAL A 160 10.49 -13.40 -7.74
C VAL A 160 9.36 -14.11 -8.48
N LYS A 161 9.67 -15.30 -9.02
CA LYS A 161 8.67 -16.15 -9.65
C LYS A 161 7.61 -16.57 -8.64
N GLY A 162 6.36 -16.45 -9.02
CA GLY A 162 5.21 -16.78 -8.17
C GLY A 162 4.79 -15.64 -7.22
N ALA A 163 5.39 -14.43 -7.34
CA ALA A 163 4.97 -13.28 -6.54
C ALA A 163 3.52 -12.89 -6.83
N PHE A 164 3.10 -12.92 -8.10
CA PHE A 164 1.72 -12.65 -8.49
C PHE A 164 0.75 -13.67 -7.89
N ALA A 165 1.05 -14.95 -8.06
CA ALA A 165 0.22 -16.03 -7.52
C ALA A 165 0.09 -15.92 -5.99
N SER A 166 1.19 -15.60 -5.29
CA SER A 166 1.17 -15.40 -3.83
C SER A 166 0.29 -14.23 -3.41
N VAL A 167 0.32 -13.11 -4.14
CA VAL A 167 -0.56 -11.96 -3.87
C VAL A 167 -2.02 -12.31 -4.14
N MET A 168 -2.33 -13.05 -5.20
CA MET A 168 -3.71 -13.51 -5.48
C MET A 168 -4.23 -14.39 -4.36
N GLN A 169 -3.43 -15.34 -3.88
CA GLN A 169 -3.78 -16.20 -2.74
C GLN A 169 -3.95 -15.40 -1.45
N ALA A 170 -3.08 -14.41 -1.20
CA ALA A 170 -3.19 -13.52 -0.05
C ALA A 170 -4.51 -12.72 -0.06
N ILE A 171 -4.91 -12.20 -1.22
CA ILE A 171 -6.17 -11.48 -1.41
C ILE A 171 -7.37 -12.41 -1.20
N GLU A 172 -7.32 -13.64 -1.72
CA GLU A 172 -8.36 -14.65 -1.46
C GLU A 172 -8.49 -14.93 0.04
N SER A 173 -7.35 -15.13 0.73
CA SER A 173 -7.33 -15.35 2.18
C SER A 173 -7.91 -14.16 2.95
N ALA A 174 -7.53 -12.93 2.60
CA ALA A 174 -8.08 -11.73 3.20
C ALA A 174 -9.59 -11.60 3.01
N ASN A 175 -10.08 -11.90 1.79
CA ASN A 175 -11.53 -11.88 1.49
C ASN A 175 -12.30 -12.92 2.30
N LYS A 176 -11.76 -14.14 2.46
CA LYS A 176 -12.42 -15.22 3.23
C LYS A 176 -12.66 -14.83 4.68
N VAL A 177 -11.72 -14.14 5.31
CA VAL A 177 -11.85 -13.71 6.71
C VAL A 177 -12.48 -12.31 6.85
N GLY A 178 -12.78 -11.62 5.74
CA GLY A 178 -13.35 -10.27 5.76
C GLY A 178 -12.35 -9.17 6.10
N LEU A 179 -11.05 -9.41 5.94
CA LEU A 179 -10.00 -8.40 6.12
C LEU A 179 -9.98 -7.44 4.93
N GLU A 180 -10.24 -6.16 5.18
CA GLU A 180 -10.16 -5.16 4.11
C GLU A 180 -8.75 -5.03 3.54
N PHE A 181 -8.67 -4.84 2.23
CA PHE A 181 -7.39 -4.56 1.58
C PHE A 181 -7.45 -3.42 0.56
N GLN A 182 -6.30 -2.87 0.29
CA GLN A 182 -6.04 -1.96 -0.81
C GLN A 182 -4.91 -2.51 -1.68
N VAL A 183 -4.82 -2.01 -2.90
CA VAL A 183 -3.71 -2.33 -3.80
C VAL A 183 -2.86 -1.09 -4.04
N ASN A 184 -1.55 -1.29 -3.99
CA ASN A 184 -0.55 -0.31 -4.39
C ASN A 184 0.10 -0.77 -5.69
N THR A 185 0.33 0.16 -6.63
CA THR A 185 0.98 -0.11 -7.92
C THR A 185 2.06 0.92 -8.16
N THR A 186 3.30 0.49 -8.34
CA THR A 186 4.39 1.40 -8.75
C THR A 186 4.42 1.51 -10.27
N ILE A 187 4.20 2.71 -10.78
CA ILE A 187 4.10 2.99 -12.21
C ILE A 187 5.47 3.33 -12.79
N THR A 188 5.81 2.64 -13.86
CA THR A 188 7.02 2.82 -14.66
C THR A 188 6.69 2.63 -16.14
N LYS A 189 7.65 2.83 -17.03
CA LYS A 189 7.46 2.48 -18.45
C LYS A 189 7.06 1.03 -18.67
N HIS A 190 7.51 0.13 -17.78
CA HIS A 190 7.22 -1.30 -17.87
C HIS A 190 5.72 -1.64 -17.83
N ASN A 191 4.96 -0.95 -16.97
CA ASN A 191 3.55 -1.27 -16.73
C ASN A 191 2.57 -0.13 -17.05
N LEU A 192 3.05 0.95 -17.67
CA LEU A 192 2.21 2.12 -17.98
C LEU A 192 1.00 1.75 -18.83
N GLU A 193 1.20 0.93 -19.86
CA GLU A 193 0.14 0.48 -20.77
C GLU A 193 -0.84 -0.53 -20.13
N GLU A 194 -0.43 -1.13 -19.01
CA GLU A 194 -1.26 -2.10 -18.28
C GLU A 194 -2.17 -1.45 -17.23
N LEU A 195 -2.06 -0.13 -16.99
CA LEU A 195 -2.80 0.55 -15.93
C LEU A 195 -4.31 0.33 -15.96
N PRO A 196 -5.00 0.38 -17.11
CA PRO A 196 -6.43 0.08 -17.18
C PRO A 196 -6.74 -1.36 -16.75
N GLN A 197 -5.95 -2.32 -17.20
CA GLN A 197 -6.14 -3.74 -16.87
C GLN A 197 -5.82 -4.01 -15.39
N ILE A 198 -4.81 -3.34 -14.83
CA ILE A 198 -4.50 -3.41 -13.39
C ILE A 198 -5.67 -2.84 -12.57
N LEU A 199 -6.23 -1.71 -12.97
CA LEU A 199 -7.39 -1.11 -12.29
C LEU A 199 -8.61 -2.06 -12.32
N ASP A 200 -8.92 -2.63 -13.49
CA ASP A 200 -10.01 -3.59 -13.62
C ASP A 200 -9.80 -4.84 -12.75
N LEU A 201 -8.58 -5.36 -12.71
CA LEU A 201 -8.19 -6.48 -11.83
C LEU A 201 -8.40 -6.11 -10.36
N VAL A 202 -7.92 -4.95 -9.93
CA VAL A 202 -8.04 -4.47 -8.53
C VAL A 202 -9.51 -4.34 -8.10
N ILE A 203 -10.36 -3.81 -8.99
CA ILE A 203 -11.81 -3.71 -8.75
C ILE A 203 -12.43 -5.11 -8.63
N LYS A 204 -12.11 -6.02 -9.57
CA LYS A 204 -12.62 -7.39 -9.60
C LYS A 204 -12.23 -8.18 -8.35
N LEU A 205 -11.05 -7.95 -7.81
CA LEU A 205 -10.57 -8.59 -6.59
C LEU A 205 -11.28 -8.09 -5.32
N GLY A 206 -12.03 -6.99 -5.38
CA GLY A 206 -12.79 -6.45 -4.25
C GLY A 206 -12.00 -5.49 -3.36
N ALA A 207 -10.91 -4.91 -3.86
CA ALA A 207 -10.14 -3.93 -3.12
C ALA A 207 -11.00 -2.72 -2.69
N LYS A 208 -10.74 -2.17 -1.51
CA LYS A 208 -11.39 -0.93 -1.04
C LYS A 208 -10.74 0.32 -1.59
N ALA A 209 -9.48 0.22 -2.01
CA ALA A 209 -8.74 1.33 -2.59
C ALA A 209 -7.66 0.85 -3.57
N HIS A 210 -7.34 1.69 -4.53
CA HIS A 210 -6.14 1.56 -5.37
C HIS A 210 -5.31 2.82 -5.24
N HIS A 211 -4.04 2.66 -4.86
CA HIS A 211 -3.07 3.74 -4.71
C HIS A 211 -1.93 3.55 -5.72
N PRO A 212 -2.01 4.14 -6.91
CA PRO A 212 -0.89 4.21 -7.83
C PRO A 212 0.21 5.13 -7.30
N PHE A 213 1.47 4.69 -7.41
CA PHE A 213 2.67 5.43 -7.06
C PHE A 213 3.48 5.68 -8.32
N LEU A 214 3.72 6.92 -8.67
CA LEU A 214 4.69 7.21 -9.71
C LEU A 214 6.10 6.91 -9.19
N LEU A 215 6.93 6.26 -10.01
CA LEU A 215 8.28 5.85 -9.59
C LEU A 215 9.08 7.07 -9.11
N VAL A 216 9.62 6.98 -7.92
CA VAL A 216 10.67 7.87 -7.41
C VAL A 216 11.95 7.04 -7.30
N PRO A 217 13.00 7.34 -8.10
CA PRO A 217 14.23 6.55 -8.15
C PRO A 217 15.04 6.66 -6.86
N THR A 218 14.72 5.84 -5.88
CA THR A 218 15.40 5.75 -4.58
C THR A 218 15.68 4.29 -4.19
N GLY A 219 16.59 4.06 -3.28
CA GLY A 219 16.99 2.70 -2.89
C GLY A 219 17.50 1.89 -4.09
N ARG A 220 17.02 0.65 -4.28
CA ARG A 220 17.31 -0.11 -5.51
C ARG A 220 16.74 0.54 -6.77
N GLY A 221 15.60 1.22 -6.63
CA GLY A 221 14.99 1.98 -7.72
C GLY A 221 15.86 3.11 -8.28
N ALA A 222 16.93 3.52 -7.60
CA ALA A 222 17.88 4.53 -8.12
C ALA A 222 18.51 4.13 -9.47
N ASN A 223 18.56 2.82 -9.76
CA ASN A 223 19.04 2.28 -11.02
C ASN A 223 17.96 2.23 -12.12
N LEU A 224 16.74 2.69 -11.84
CA LEU A 224 15.59 2.64 -12.75
C LEU A 224 15.25 4.02 -13.35
N LYS A 225 16.19 4.95 -13.42
CA LYS A 225 15.94 6.28 -14.02
C LYS A 225 15.46 6.21 -15.46
N ASP A 226 15.94 5.23 -16.22
CA ASP A 226 15.49 4.94 -17.58
C ASP A 226 14.05 4.38 -17.65
N GLN A 227 13.52 3.90 -16.54
CA GLN A 227 12.16 3.41 -16.40
C GLN A 227 11.16 4.49 -15.95
N GLU A 228 11.62 5.69 -15.64
CA GLU A 228 10.74 6.83 -15.40
C GLU A 228 9.93 7.15 -16.66
N ILE A 229 8.65 7.38 -16.51
CA ILE A 229 7.80 7.83 -17.61
C ILE A 229 8.16 9.27 -18.00
N SER A 230 7.94 9.64 -19.26
CA SER A 230 8.21 11.01 -19.71
C SER A 230 7.30 12.04 -19.03
N PRO A 231 7.67 13.33 -18.98
CA PRO A 231 6.80 14.38 -18.44
C PRO A 231 5.41 14.41 -19.08
N GLU A 232 5.32 14.16 -20.39
CA GLU A 232 4.06 14.12 -21.12
C GLU A 232 3.21 12.91 -20.72
N ALA A 233 3.85 11.73 -20.55
CA ALA A 233 3.18 10.52 -20.06
C ALA A 233 2.73 10.70 -18.61
N TYR A 234 3.55 11.39 -17.80
CA TYR A 234 3.24 11.71 -16.40
C TYR A 234 1.95 12.55 -16.32
N GLU A 235 1.87 13.64 -17.07
CA GLU A 235 0.69 14.52 -17.11
C GLU A 235 -0.57 13.79 -17.61
N LYS A 236 -0.44 12.99 -18.67
CA LYS A 236 -1.53 12.14 -19.17
C LYS A 236 -2.01 11.14 -18.12
N THR A 237 -1.08 10.51 -17.40
CA THR A 237 -1.40 9.56 -16.33
C THR A 237 -2.14 10.21 -15.17
N LEU A 238 -1.70 11.40 -14.73
CA LEU A 238 -2.40 12.17 -13.70
C LEU A 238 -3.80 12.60 -14.13
N THR A 239 -3.95 13.05 -15.38
CA THR A 239 -5.24 13.40 -15.96
C THR A 239 -6.17 12.19 -15.97
N TRP A 240 -5.68 11.03 -16.39
CA TRP A 240 -6.45 9.79 -16.38
C TRP A 240 -6.87 9.40 -14.95
N PHE A 241 -5.98 9.52 -13.94
CA PHE A 241 -6.35 9.27 -12.55
C PHE A 241 -7.47 10.20 -12.08
N TYR A 242 -7.37 11.48 -12.43
CA TYR A 242 -8.38 12.45 -12.08
C TYR A 242 -9.73 12.10 -12.69
N GLU A 243 -9.76 11.73 -13.97
CA GLU A 243 -10.98 11.34 -14.66
C GLU A 243 -11.59 10.04 -14.14
N MET A 244 -10.76 9.07 -13.76
CA MET A 244 -11.20 7.76 -13.26
C MET A 244 -11.69 7.82 -11.81
N ARG A 245 -11.21 8.76 -11.01
CA ARG A 245 -11.51 8.87 -9.57
C ARG A 245 -13.01 8.76 -9.24
N ASP A 246 -13.84 9.39 -10.02
CA ASP A 246 -15.30 9.45 -9.79
C ASP A 246 -16.07 8.41 -10.63
N LYS A 247 -15.38 7.62 -11.46
CA LYS A 247 -15.98 6.61 -12.35
C LYS A 247 -15.85 5.18 -11.79
N VAL A 248 -14.97 4.96 -10.81
CA VAL A 248 -14.72 3.62 -10.26
C VAL A 248 -15.35 3.44 -8.87
N PRO A 249 -15.77 2.21 -8.50
CA PRO A 249 -16.47 1.94 -7.24
C PRO A 249 -15.55 1.82 -6.02
N ILE A 250 -14.28 2.21 -6.14
CA ILE A 250 -13.26 2.11 -5.09
C ILE A 250 -12.59 3.46 -4.87
N GLN A 251 -11.94 3.64 -3.72
CA GLN A 251 -11.09 4.80 -3.51
C GLN A 251 -9.90 4.73 -4.48
N PHE A 252 -9.77 5.70 -5.36
CA PHE A 252 -8.69 5.77 -6.34
C PHE A 252 -7.89 7.06 -6.13
N LYS A 253 -6.66 6.92 -5.65
CA LYS A 253 -5.85 8.07 -5.24
C LYS A 253 -4.38 7.85 -5.61
N PRO A 254 -3.84 8.63 -6.56
CA PRO A 254 -2.41 8.64 -6.82
C PRO A 254 -1.63 9.13 -5.59
N THR A 255 -0.43 8.60 -5.44
CA THR A 255 0.50 8.93 -4.36
C THR A 255 1.86 9.28 -4.95
N CYS A 256 2.59 10.18 -4.33
CA CYS A 256 3.86 10.71 -4.84
C CYS A 256 3.74 11.39 -6.23
N ALA A 257 2.64 12.08 -6.45
CA ALA A 257 2.36 12.85 -7.65
C ALA A 257 2.48 14.35 -7.38
#